data_edce241e5fcf2fc361f0e4792c349256
#
_entry.id   edce241e5fcf2fc361f0e4792c349256
#
_cell.length_a   1.000
_cell.length_b   1.000
_cell.length_c   1.000
_cell.angle_alpha   90.00
_cell.angle_beta   90.00
_cell.angle_gamma   90.00
#
_symmetry.space_group_name_H-M   'P 1'
#
loop_
_entity.id
_entity.type
_entity.pdbx_description
1 polymer ?
#
loop_
_entity_poly.entity_id
_entity_poly.type
_entity_poly.pdbx_seq_one_letter_code
_entity_poly.pdbx_strand_id
1 'polypeptide(L)'
;METVYVSVIAFAGKSKTIVPLIEVASFYPPKLPIGGGTSLGGALFYLMAELDKSVVKTTHETKGDWKPIIYLITDGKPTDSVSSAIAKWKSEYASKSTMVAIALGKFADMSVLNQLTEHAMIFENTCDEDFKKFTTWVTDSIKSQSKSVSDIPTDSANLAKLDETVLSLIKDARDLRPADPDYVILTGSCQHTRLPYLMKYERNTQALKLQDFAMDVTHYMISGCYPVGDDYFEWSDGATTQLKVNTSELLGIPGCPHCGNNSAFGMCSCGGIMCLDGPGTVVCPWCEQQVMFSAGSGDEGFDVNRARG
;
A
#
# COMPACT_ATOMS: atom_id res chain seq x y z
N MET A 1 -9.12 24.68 -27.15
CA MET A 1 -9.54 24.04 -25.90
C MET A 1 -8.51 22.97 -25.64
N GLU A 2 -7.80 23.02 -24.54
CA GLU A 2 -6.77 22.03 -24.22
C GLU A 2 -7.44 20.76 -23.71
N THR A 3 -7.00 19.60 -24.20
CA THR A 3 -7.52 18.30 -23.79
C THR A 3 -6.64 17.74 -22.69
N VAL A 4 -7.23 17.35 -21.57
CA VAL A 4 -6.53 16.74 -20.43
C VAL A 4 -6.63 15.22 -20.53
N TYR A 5 -5.50 14.56 -20.41
CA TYR A 5 -5.39 13.10 -20.41
C TYR A 5 -5.02 12.59 -19.02
N VAL A 6 -5.47 11.39 -18.70
CA VAL A 6 -5.19 10.71 -17.44
C VAL A 6 -4.80 9.26 -17.69
N SER A 7 -3.86 8.75 -16.92
CA SER A 7 -3.48 7.33 -16.85
C SER A 7 -3.39 6.91 -15.39
N VAL A 8 -3.70 5.66 -15.09
CA VAL A 8 -3.58 5.08 -13.76
C VAL A 8 -2.69 3.85 -13.81
N ILE A 9 -1.58 3.90 -13.08
CA ILE A 9 -0.66 2.79 -12.89
C ILE A 9 -0.80 2.32 -11.45
N ALA A 10 -1.13 1.06 -11.24
CA ALA A 10 -1.11 0.44 -9.92
C ALA A 10 0.19 -0.35 -9.73
N PHE A 11 0.67 -0.37 -8.49
CA PHE A 11 1.82 -1.18 -8.12
C PHE A 11 1.67 -1.76 -6.70
N ALA A 12 2.20 -2.96 -6.53
CA ALA A 12 2.35 -3.67 -5.26
C ALA A 12 3.64 -4.51 -5.39
N GLY A 13 3.59 -5.83 -5.42
CA GLY A 13 4.73 -6.68 -5.81
C GLY A 13 5.12 -6.56 -7.29
N LYS A 14 4.21 -6.10 -8.15
CA LYS A 14 4.43 -5.76 -9.56
C LYS A 14 3.69 -4.48 -9.94
N SER A 15 3.99 -3.95 -11.14
CA SER A 15 3.37 -2.73 -11.67
C SER A 15 2.63 -3.01 -12.97
N LYS A 16 1.48 -2.35 -13.16
CA LYS A 16 0.66 -2.48 -14.35
C LYS A 16 -0.16 -1.22 -14.59
N THR A 17 -0.33 -0.84 -15.86
CA THR A 17 -1.29 0.18 -16.26
C THR A 17 -2.71 -0.37 -16.13
N ILE A 18 -3.50 0.22 -15.25
CA ILE A 18 -4.91 -0.12 -15.02
C ILE A 18 -5.81 0.69 -15.96
N VAL A 19 -5.49 1.97 -16.13
CA VAL A 19 -6.13 2.83 -17.12
C VAL A 19 -5.05 3.36 -18.06
N PRO A 20 -5.09 3.06 -19.35
CA PRO A 20 -4.17 3.64 -20.32
C PRO A 20 -4.38 5.15 -20.42
N LEU A 21 -3.47 5.88 -21.07
CA LEU A 21 -3.61 7.32 -21.26
C LEU A 21 -4.85 7.61 -22.11
N ILE A 22 -5.89 8.17 -21.51
CA ILE A 22 -7.18 8.49 -22.12
C ILE A 22 -7.59 9.92 -21.78
N GLU A 23 -8.48 10.50 -22.57
CA GLU A 23 -9.10 11.80 -22.24
C GLU A 23 -9.86 11.72 -20.92
N VAL A 24 -9.71 12.73 -20.06
CA VAL A 24 -10.37 12.78 -18.76
C VAL A 24 -11.90 12.71 -18.86
N ALA A 25 -12.48 13.18 -19.97
CA ALA A 25 -13.91 13.07 -20.23
C ALA A 25 -14.41 11.62 -20.39
N SER A 26 -13.51 10.70 -20.76
CA SER A 26 -13.77 9.27 -20.90
C SER A 26 -13.30 8.47 -19.70
N PHE A 27 -12.75 9.12 -18.66
CA PHE A 27 -12.23 8.43 -17.49
C PHE A 27 -13.35 7.89 -16.60
N TYR A 28 -13.27 6.62 -16.32
CA TYR A 28 -14.10 5.95 -15.33
C TYR A 28 -13.20 5.34 -14.23
N PRO A 29 -13.46 5.63 -12.94
CA PRO A 29 -12.63 5.12 -11.85
C PRO A 29 -12.55 3.59 -11.85
N PRO A 30 -11.35 3.00 -11.99
CA PRO A 30 -11.20 1.55 -11.97
C PRO A 30 -11.27 1.02 -10.54
N LYS A 31 -11.62 -0.27 -10.40
CA LYS A 31 -11.33 -1.01 -9.19
C LYS A 31 -9.81 -1.26 -9.15
N LEU A 32 -9.15 -0.78 -8.11
CA LEU A 32 -7.72 -1.04 -7.92
C LEU A 32 -7.50 -2.45 -7.37
N PRO A 33 -6.47 -3.16 -7.83
CA PRO A 33 -6.09 -4.45 -7.28
C PRO A 33 -5.51 -4.28 -5.87
N ILE A 34 -5.57 -5.34 -5.08
CA ILE A 34 -4.95 -5.44 -3.77
C ILE A 34 -3.82 -6.48 -3.86
N GLY A 35 -2.65 -6.17 -3.34
CA GLY A 35 -1.51 -7.09 -3.29
C GLY A 35 -0.55 -6.69 -2.18
N GLY A 36 0.25 -7.63 -1.70
CA GLY A 36 1.29 -7.38 -0.70
C GLY A 36 2.59 -6.95 -1.34
N GLY A 37 3.28 -6.02 -0.69
CA GLY A 37 4.55 -5.47 -1.11
C GLY A 37 4.44 -4.10 -1.78
N THR A 38 5.55 -3.39 -1.85
CA THR A 38 5.68 -2.03 -2.39
C THR A 38 6.93 -1.98 -3.28
N SER A 39 6.85 -2.61 -4.46
CA SER A 39 7.96 -2.62 -5.45
C SER A 39 8.09 -1.26 -6.14
N LEU A 40 8.52 -0.24 -5.38
CA LEU A 40 8.62 1.15 -5.86
C LEU A 40 9.67 1.32 -6.95
N GLY A 41 10.82 0.63 -6.85
CA GLY A 41 11.85 0.65 -7.88
C GLY A 41 11.33 0.11 -9.20
N GLY A 42 10.62 -1.02 -9.18
CA GLY A 42 9.93 -1.59 -10.33
C GLY A 42 8.87 -0.64 -10.89
N ALA A 43 8.08 0.01 -10.01
CA ALA A 43 7.06 0.98 -10.41
C ALA A 43 7.65 2.20 -11.11
N LEU A 44 8.78 2.72 -10.63
CA LEU A 44 9.47 3.84 -11.27
C LEU A 44 10.01 3.47 -12.66
N PHE A 45 10.60 2.28 -12.82
CA PHE A 45 11.03 1.81 -14.14
C PHE A 45 9.84 1.64 -15.09
N TYR A 46 8.75 1.09 -14.61
CA TYR A 46 7.52 0.94 -15.37
C TYR A 46 6.94 2.29 -15.80
N LEU A 47 6.85 3.26 -14.87
CA LEU A 47 6.42 4.62 -15.15
C LEU A 47 7.28 5.28 -16.22
N MET A 48 8.61 5.18 -16.11
CA MET A 48 9.53 5.74 -17.10
C MET A 48 9.31 5.15 -18.50
N ALA A 49 9.07 3.84 -18.59
CA ALA A 49 8.76 3.19 -19.86
C ALA A 49 7.41 3.64 -20.45
N GLU A 50 6.38 3.83 -19.61
CA GLU A 50 5.09 4.35 -20.07
C GLU A 50 5.18 5.82 -20.48
N LEU A 51 5.98 6.64 -19.82
CA LEU A 51 6.24 8.03 -20.22
C LEU A 51 6.92 8.09 -21.59
N ASP A 52 7.95 7.27 -21.84
CA ASP A 52 8.64 7.22 -23.13
C ASP A 52 7.73 6.77 -24.28
N LYS A 53 6.75 5.93 -23.99
CA LYS A 53 5.80 5.39 -24.97
C LYS A 53 4.65 6.37 -25.25
N SER A 54 4.18 7.09 -24.23
CA SER A 54 2.89 7.81 -24.28
C SER A 54 3.04 9.32 -24.46
N VAL A 55 4.18 9.91 -24.03
CA VAL A 55 4.41 11.37 -24.09
C VAL A 55 5.07 11.75 -25.40
N VAL A 56 4.41 12.59 -26.19
CA VAL A 56 4.96 13.09 -27.46
C VAL A 56 6.00 14.15 -27.20
N LYS A 57 7.24 13.92 -27.70
CA LYS A 57 8.35 14.88 -27.58
C LYS A 57 8.20 15.97 -28.63
N THR A 58 8.51 17.22 -28.25
CA THR A 58 8.56 18.33 -29.21
C THR A 58 9.68 18.07 -30.23
N THR A 59 9.36 18.19 -31.51
CA THR A 59 10.28 18.14 -32.63
C THR A 59 10.24 19.45 -33.41
N HIS A 60 11.06 19.63 -34.46
CA HIS A 60 11.02 20.80 -35.33
C HIS A 60 9.68 20.93 -36.08
N GLU A 61 8.96 19.83 -36.27
CA GLU A 61 7.73 19.79 -37.07
C GLU A 61 6.47 19.65 -36.20
N THR A 62 6.59 19.18 -34.95
CA THR A 62 5.44 18.86 -34.10
C THR A 62 5.63 19.43 -32.71
N LYS A 63 4.64 20.16 -32.24
CA LYS A 63 4.56 20.58 -30.84
C LYS A 63 4.29 19.34 -29.98
N GLY A 64 5.16 19.07 -29.02
CA GLY A 64 5.00 17.95 -28.09
C GLY A 64 3.94 18.24 -27.02
N ASP A 65 3.72 17.24 -26.21
CA ASP A 65 2.83 17.32 -25.06
C ASP A 65 3.43 18.22 -23.96
N TRP A 66 2.56 18.71 -23.10
CA TRP A 66 2.96 19.38 -21.88
C TRP A 66 3.69 18.42 -20.93
N LYS A 67 4.51 18.99 -20.03
CA LYS A 67 5.16 18.21 -18.97
C LYS A 67 4.12 17.39 -18.21
N PRO A 68 4.24 16.06 -18.17
CA PRO A 68 3.30 15.23 -17.42
C PRO A 68 3.43 15.50 -15.92
N ILE A 69 2.30 15.45 -15.23
CA ILE A 69 2.21 15.57 -13.80
C ILE A 69 1.95 14.18 -13.23
N ILE A 70 2.79 13.76 -12.29
CA ILE A 70 2.74 12.44 -11.71
C ILE A 70 2.39 12.57 -10.23
N TYR A 71 1.29 11.95 -9.82
CA TYR A 71 0.95 11.78 -8.41
C TYR A 71 1.36 10.37 -7.99
N LEU A 72 2.47 10.26 -7.27
CA LEU A 72 2.93 9.01 -6.66
C LEU A 72 2.32 8.91 -5.26
N ILE A 73 1.44 7.94 -5.07
CA ILE A 73 0.74 7.71 -3.79
C ILE A 73 1.18 6.35 -3.26
N THR A 74 1.68 6.28 -2.04
CA THR A 74 2.14 5.05 -1.40
C THR A 74 1.92 5.11 0.11
N ASP A 75 1.64 3.97 0.72
CA ASP A 75 1.43 3.79 2.16
C ASP A 75 2.56 3.00 2.83
N GLY A 76 3.45 2.40 2.04
CA GLY A 76 4.47 1.49 2.51
C GLY A 76 5.91 1.93 2.25
N LYS A 77 6.82 1.15 2.84
CA LYS A 77 8.25 1.21 2.53
C LYS A 77 8.52 0.37 1.27
N PRO A 78 9.47 0.80 0.42
CA PRO A 78 9.88 -0.03 -0.71
C PRO A 78 10.33 -1.42 -0.27
N THR A 79 9.82 -2.45 -0.94
CA THR A 79 10.21 -3.85 -0.71
C THR A 79 11.28 -4.31 -1.69
N ASP A 80 11.61 -3.48 -2.67
CA ASP A 80 12.66 -3.70 -3.67
C ASP A 80 13.76 -2.63 -3.61
N SER A 81 14.81 -2.79 -4.43
CA SER A 81 15.90 -1.82 -4.53
C SER A 81 15.50 -0.63 -5.39
N VAL A 82 15.46 0.56 -4.80
CA VAL A 82 15.05 1.81 -5.47
C VAL A 82 16.19 2.64 -6.03
N SER A 83 17.44 2.39 -5.62
CA SER A 83 18.57 3.29 -5.87
C SER A 83 18.83 3.52 -7.36
N SER A 84 18.82 2.48 -8.18
CA SER A 84 19.04 2.58 -9.64
C SER A 84 17.88 3.30 -10.34
N ALA A 85 16.64 3.04 -9.89
CA ALA A 85 15.46 3.69 -10.44
C ALA A 85 15.44 5.19 -10.11
N ILE A 86 15.79 5.57 -8.88
CA ILE A 86 15.91 6.98 -8.46
C ILE A 86 17.02 7.69 -9.25
N ALA A 87 18.19 7.06 -9.42
CA ALA A 87 19.29 7.64 -10.20
C ALA A 87 18.86 7.92 -11.64
N LYS A 88 18.20 6.96 -12.29
CA LYS A 88 17.69 7.13 -13.65
C LYS A 88 16.60 8.20 -13.71
N TRP A 89 15.67 8.20 -12.76
CA TRP A 89 14.63 9.23 -12.66
C TRP A 89 15.24 10.63 -12.61
N LYS A 90 16.17 10.88 -11.71
CA LYS A 90 16.82 12.18 -11.54
C LYS A 90 17.56 12.63 -12.79
N SER A 91 18.28 11.74 -13.46
CA SER A 91 19.11 12.09 -14.61
C SER A 91 18.31 12.33 -15.89
N GLU A 92 17.20 11.62 -16.10
CA GLU A 92 16.54 11.57 -17.40
C GLU A 92 15.11 12.13 -17.42
N TYR A 93 14.38 12.06 -16.29
CA TYR A 93 12.93 12.32 -16.23
C TYR A 93 12.54 13.50 -15.34
N ALA A 94 13.26 13.77 -14.25
CA ALA A 94 12.90 14.81 -13.29
C ALA A 94 12.77 16.21 -13.92
N SER A 95 13.58 16.54 -14.91
CA SER A 95 13.48 17.82 -15.63
C SER A 95 12.33 17.88 -16.65
N LYS A 96 11.83 16.71 -17.09
CA LYS A 96 10.81 16.57 -18.14
C LYS A 96 9.40 16.33 -17.59
N SER A 97 9.25 16.16 -16.30
CA SER A 97 7.99 15.86 -15.63
C SER A 97 7.92 16.55 -14.27
N THR A 98 6.74 16.66 -13.71
CA THR A 98 6.51 17.13 -12.35
C THR A 98 6.00 15.99 -11.52
N MET A 99 6.70 15.64 -10.44
CA MET A 99 6.26 14.59 -9.53
C MET A 99 5.83 15.19 -8.20
N VAL A 100 4.66 14.76 -7.72
CA VAL A 100 4.15 15.01 -6.38
C VAL A 100 4.05 13.66 -5.68
N ALA A 101 4.83 13.46 -4.63
CA ALA A 101 4.84 12.22 -3.86
C ALA A 101 4.00 12.37 -2.60
N ILE A 102 3.08 11.46 -2.37
CA ILE A 102 2.14 11.49 -1.26
C ILE A 102 2.25 10.19 -0.48
N ALA A 103 2.72 10.30 0.74
CA ALA A 103 2.75 9.22 1.71
C ALA A 103 1.40 9.12 2.42
N LEU A 104 0.75 7.97 2.37
CA LEU A 104 -0.46 7.70 3.14
C LEU A 104 -0.07 7.14 4.52
N GLY A 105 -0.30 7.95 5.57
CA GLY A 105 0.09 7.59 6.92
C GLY A 105 1.60 7.74 7.19
N LYS A 106 2.04 7.30 8.37
CA LYS A 106 3.38 7.56 8.91
C LYS A 106 4.45 6.53 8.49
N PHE A 107 4.05 5.48 7.76
CA PHE A 107 4.91 4.31 7.52
C PHE A 107 5.58 4.29 6.15
N ALA A 108 5.16 5.14 5.23
CA ALA A 108 5.85 5.34 3.96
C ALA A 108 7.26 5.89 4.18
N ASP A 109 8.21 5.47 3.35
CA ASP A 109 9.60 5.92 3.46
C ASP A 109 9.79 7.31 2.84
N MET A 110 9.63 8.33 3.67
CA MET A 110 9.82 9.71 3.26
C MET A 110 11.24 10.03 2.78
N SER A 111 12.24 9.29 3.25
CA SER A 111 13.63 9.50 2.80
C SER A 111 13.79 9.13 1.32
N VAL A 112 13.05 8.13 0.87
CA VAL A 112 12.99 7.71 -0.54
C VAL A 112 12.16 8.71 -1.36
N LEU A 113 10.99 9.12 -0.86
CA LEU A 113 10.11 10.06 -1.57
C LEU A 113 10.76 11.44 -1.74
N ASN A 114 11.46 11.93 -0.73
CA ASN A 114 12.24 13.20 -0.80
C ASN A 114 13.42 13.13 -1.79
N GLN A 115 13.88 11.93 -2.16
CA GLN A 115 14.87 11.79 -3.21
C GLN A 115 14.26 11.90 -4.61
N LEU A 116 12.97 11.65 -4.77
CA LEU A 116 12.28 11.69 -6.06
C LEU A 116 11.80 13.09 -6.44
N THR A 117 11.38 13.88 -5.44
CA THR A 117 10.79 15.20 -5.67
C THR A 117 10.90 16.09 -4.43
N GLU A 118 10.92 17.40 -4.65
CA GLU A 118 10.79 18.41 -3.59
C GLU A 118 9.33 18.54 -3.07
N HIS A 119 8.36 17.98 -3.80
CA HIS A 119 6.95 18.00 -3.45
C HIS A 119 6.52 16.67 -2.80
N ALA A 120 7.23 16.28 -1.73
CA ALA A 120 6.88 15.10 -0.94
C ALA A 120 6.06 15.52 0.29
N MET A 121 4.93 14.88 0.49
CA MET A 121 3.95 15.20 1.53
C MET A 121 3.49 13.95 2.25
N ILE A 122 3.07 14.10 3.50
CA ILE A 122 2.32 13.06 4.22
C ILE A 122 0.86 13.48 4.30
N PHE A 123 0.01 12.53 4.02
CA PHE A 123 -1.41 12.59 4.29
C PHE A 123 -1.71 11.70 5.51
N GLU A 124 -2.07 12.33 6.63
CA GLU A 124 -2.54 11.63 7.82
C GLU A 124 -4.07 11.61 7.79
N ASN A 125 -4.64 10.45 7.45
CA ASN A 125 -6.08 10.26 7.42
C ASN A 125 -6.56 9.87 8.82
N THR A 126 -7.34 10.74 9.44
CA THR A 126 -7.98 10.48 10.74
C THR A 126 -9.48 10.28 10.60
N CYS A 127 -10.09 10.75 9.52
CA CYS A 127 -11.52 10.60 9.27
C CYS A 127 -11.89 10.79 7.79
N ASP A 128 -13.14 10.45 7.42
CA ASP A 128 -13.64 10.58 6.05
C ASP A 128 -13.60 12.01 5.51
N GLU A 129 -13.67 13.02 6.38
CA GLU A 129 -13.56 14.43 5.99
C GLU A 129 -12.15 14.79 5.53
N ASP A 130 -11.12 14.22 6.14
CA ASP A 130 -9.73 14.45 5.74
C ASP A 130 -9.49 13.88 4.34
N PHE A 131 -10.06 12.71 4.05
CA PHE A 131 -9.98 12.12 2.71
C PHE A 131 -10.69 12.96 1.65
N LYS A 132 -11.85 13.55 1.97
CA LYS A 132 -12.54 14.50 1.07
C LYS A 132 -11.70 15.75 0.81
N LYS A 133 -11.07 16.33 1.85
CA LYS A 133 -10.18 17.48 1.71
C LYS A 133 -8.98 17.14 0.84
N PHE A 134 -8.39 15.97 1.05
CA PHE A 134 -7.29 15.47 0.23
C PHE A 134 -7.67 15.34 -1.25
N THR A 135 -8.78 14.68 -1.57
CA THR A 135 -9.24 14.52 -2.95
C THR A 135 -9.59 15.87 -3.60
N THR A 136 -10.15 16.82 -2.84
CA THR A 136 -10.40 18.18 -3.30
C THR A 136 -9.09 18.89 -3.63
N TRP A 137 -8.10 18.81 -2.73
CA TRP A 137 -6.79 19.41 -2.94
C TRP A 137 -6.07 18.85 -4.18
N VAL A 138 -6.08 17.53 -4.40
CA VAL A 138 -5.54 16.90 -5.62
C VAL A 138 -6.22 17.49 -6.86
N THR A 139 -7.56 17.56 -6.85
CA THR A 139 -8.36 18.08 -7.96
C THR A 139 -8.04 19.55 -8.24
N ASP A 140 -7.93 20.38 -7.22
CA ASP A 140 -7.63 21.80 -7.36
C ASP A 140 -6.18 22.05 -7.76
N SER A 141 -5.25 21.21 -7.33
CA SER A 141 -3.86 21.23 -7.79
C SER A 141 -3.75 20.91 -9.28
N ILE A 142 -4.49 19.92 -9.77
CA ILE A 142 -4.57 19.61 -11.21
C ILE A 142 -5.14 20.81 -11.99
N LYS A 143 -6.24 21.43 -11.52
CA LYS A 143 -6.84 22.61 -12.15
C LYS A 143 -5.90 23.82 -12.15
N SER A 144 -5.17 24.05 -11.07
CA SER A 144 -4.22 25.18 -10.95
C SER A 144 -3.08 25.03 -11.94
N GLN A 145 -2.57 23.82 -12.13
CA GLN A 145 -1.50 23.54 -13.09
C GLN A 145 -2.01 23.67 -14.54
N SER A 146 -3.23 23.25 -14.83
CA SER A 146 -3.83 23.41 -16.16
C SER A 146 -4.05 24.88 -16.54
N LYS A 147 -4.26 25.78 -15.57
CA LYS A 147 -4.44 27.22 -15.80
C LYS A 147 -3.10 27.97 -15.96
N SER A 148 -2.05 27.56 -15.28
CA SER A 148 -0.72 28.20 -15.36
C SER A 148 0.02 27.94 -16.67
N VAL A 149 -0.50 27.02 -17.47
CA VAL A 149 0.02 26.71 -18.82
C VAL A 149 -0.20 27.88 -19.80
N SER A 150 -1.18 28.76 -19.57
CA SER A 150 -1.43 29.93 -20.42
C SER A 150 -0.54 31.15 -20.11
N ASP A 151 0.08 31.22 -18.91
CA ASP A 151 0.81 32.40 -18.45
C ASP A 151 2.18 31.99 -17.86
N ILE A 152 3.23 31.96 -18.70
CA ILE A 152 4.66 31.89 -18.37
C ILE A 152 5.16 30.54 -17.81
N PRO A 153 6.26 29.97 -18.35
CA PRO A 153 6.85 28.74 -17.82
C PRO A 153 7.59 29.03 -16.51
N THR A 154 6.92 28.82 -15.39
CA THR A 154 7.58 28.72 -14.10
C THR A 154 7.91 27.24 -13.84
N ASP A 155 9.17 26.97 -13.53
CA ASP A 155 9.73 25.64 -13.26
C ASP A 155 9.18 24.98 -11.97
N SER A 156 8.28 25.65 -11.26
CA SER A 156 7.66 25.19 -10.01
C SER A 156 6.24 24.69 -10.24
N ALA A 157 5.91 23.53 -9.68
CA ALA A 157 4.54 23.02 -9.65
C ALA A 157 3.64 24.02 -8.90
N ASN A 158 2.64 24.59 -9.59
CA ASN A 158 1.61 25.39 -8.96
C ASN A 158 0.58 24.48 -8.27
N LEU A 159 0.93 23.97 -7.09
CA LEU A 159 0.02 23.22 -6.27
C LEU A 159 -1.02 24.16 -5.63
N ALA A 160 -2.23 23.67 -5.42
CA ALA A 160 -3.22 24.39 -4.64
C ALA A 160 -2.69 24.64 -3.21
N LYS A 161 -3.19 25.68 -2.54
CA LYS A 161 -2.78 25.94 -1.15
C LYS A 161 -3.00 24.70 -0.31
N LEU A 162 -1.95 24.25 0.37
CA LEU A 162 -2.03 23.16 1.32
C LEU A 162 -2.93 23.53 2.50
N ASP A 163 -3.84 22.64 2.82
CA ASP A 163 -4.46 22.65 4.15
C ASP A 163 -3.49 21.91 5.09
N GLU A 164 -2.70 22.66 5.86
CA GLU A 164 -1.66 22.14 6.76
C GLU A 164 -2.22 21.22 7.84
N THR A 165 -3.54 21.20 8.02
CA THR A 165 -4.20 20.30 8.97
C THR A 165 -4.33 18.86 8.44
N VAL A 166 -4.23 18.69 7.12
CA VAL A 166 -4.44 17.39 6.45
C VAL A 166 -3.19 16.90 5.73
N LEU A 167 -2.42 17.84 5.16
CA LEU A 167 -1.19 17.57 4.43
C LEU A 167 -0.03 18.33 5.07
N SER A 168 0.95 17.63 5.58
CA SER A 168 2.17 18.23 6.11
C SER A 168 3.37 17.99 5.20
N LEU A 169 4.10 19.08 4.91
CA LEU A 169 5.43 18.99 4.30
C LEU A 169 6.41 18.54 5.38
N ILE A 170 7.05 17.39 5.20
CA ILE A 170 7.99 16.87 6.18
C ILE A 170 9.40 17.37 5.90
N LYS A 171 9.96 17.98 6.94
CA LYS A 171 11.35 18.45 6.95
C LYS A 171 12.32 17.49 7.64
N ASP A 172 11.86 16.46 8.36
CA ASP A 172 12.69 15.55 9.15
C ASP A 172 12.29 14.08 9.04
N ALA A 173 13.21 13.24 8.57
CA ALA A 173 13.04 11.80 8.32
C ALA A 173 13.52 10.94 9.53
N ARG A 174 13.02 11.17 10.77
CA ARG A 174 13.59 10.52 11.96
C ARG A 174 12.91 9.27 12.49
N ASP A 175 11.77 8.83 11.94
CA ASP A 175 11.06 7.63 12.44
C ASP A 175 10.95 6.54 11.36
N LEU A 176 12.06 5.84 11.14
CA LEU A 176 12.12 4.65 10.29
C LEU A 176 11.85 3.40 11.12
N ARG A 177 10.58 3.03 11.31
CA ARG A 177 10.20 1.74 11.90
C ARG A 177 10.00 0.69 10.81
N PRO A 178 10.49 -0.55 10.99
CA PRO A 178 10.45 -1.59 9.93
C PRO A 178 9.06 -2.16 9.65
N ALA A 179 8.08 -1.92 10.53
CA ALA A 179 6.67 -2.32 10.37
C ALA A 179 5.76 -1.35 11.11
N ASP A 180 4.50 -1.32 10.71
CA ASP A 180 3.46 -0.62 11.47
C ASP A 180 3.31 -1.31 12.84
N PRO A 181 3.65 -0.64 13.96
CA PRO A 181 3.49 -1.22 15.28
C PRO A 181 2.02 -1.29 15.71
N ASP A 182 1.12 -0.57 15.06
CA ASP A 182 -0.28 -0.44 15.46
C ASP A 182 -1.16 -1.49 14.81
N TYR A 183 -0.67 -2.16 13.75
CA TYR A 183 -1.43 -3.19 13.03
C TYR A 183 -0.63 -4.46 12.78
N VAL A 184 -1.31 -5.60 12.84
CA VAL A 184 -0.81 -6.88 12.36
C VAL A 184 -1.78 -7.38 11.28
N ILE A 185 -1.25 -7.62 10.09
CA ILE A 185 -2.00 -8.22 8.98
C ILE A 185 -1.48 -9.64 8.78
N LEU A 186 -2.40 -10.62 8.73
CA LEU A 186 -2.08 -12.00 8.40
C LEU A 186 -2.86 -12.40 7.16
N THR A 187 -2.22 -13.14 6.26
CA THR A 187 -2.85 -13.67 5.05
C THR A 187 -3.21 -15.13 5.26
N GLY A 188 -4.47 -15.48 5.07
CA GLY A 188 -4.96 -16.84 5.09
C GLY A 188 -5.55 -17.26 3.73
N SER A 189 -5.75 -18.56 3.53
CA SER A 189 -6.47 -19.13 2.39
C SER A 189 -7.64 -19.99 2.87
N CYS A 190 -8.80 -19.81 2.24
CA CYS A 190 -9.97 -20.60 2.56
C CYS A 190 -9.77 -22.06 2.17
N GLN A 191 -10.04 -22.98 3.09
CA GLN A 191 -9.90 -24.42 2.87
C GLN A 191 -10.80 -24.94 1.73
N HIS A 192 -11.99 -24.36 1.57
CA HIS A 192 -12.97 -24.82 0.58
C HIS A 192 -12.85 -24.13 -0.77
N THR A 193 -12.72 -22.80 -0.76
CA THR A 193 -12.69 -22.01 -2.00
C THR A 193 -11.28 -21.74 -2.54
N ARG A 194 -10.26 -21.95 -1.69
CA ARG A 194 -8.86 -21.60 -1.92
C ARG A 194 -8.62 -20.10 -2.14
N LEU A 195 -9.64 -19.27 -1.96
CA LEU A 195 -9.51 -17.82 -2.07
C LEU A 195 -8.81 -17.24 -0.84
N PRO A 196 -7.95 -16.22 -1.03
CA PRO A 196 -7.25 -15.58 0.05
C PRO A 196 -8.14 -14.64 0.87
N TYR A 197 -7.79 -14.46 2.14
CA TYR A 197 -8.39 -13.46 3.02
C TYR A 197 -7.32 -12.82 3.89
N LEU A 198 -7.59 -11.60 4.36
CA LEU A 198 -6.73 -10.85 5.25
C LEU A 198 -7.38 -10.71 6.63
N MET A 199 -6.66 -11.09 7.67
CA MET A 199 -7.03 -10.81 9.05
C MET A 199 -6.27 -9.58 9.53
N LYS A 200 -7.00 -8.57 9.98
CA LYS A 200 -6.45 -7.32 10.51
C LYS A 200 -6.61 -7.29 12.02
N TYR A 201 -5.51 -7.11 12.72
CA TYR A 201 -5.47 -6.89 14.16
C TYR A 201 -4.94 -5.51 14.45
N GLU A 202 -5.54 -4.83 15.42
CA GLU A 202 -5.17 -3.49 15.87
C GLU A 202 -4.56 -3.53 17.26
N ARG A 203 -3.51 -2.75 17.46
CA ARG A 203 -2.80 -2.66 18.73
C ARG A 203 -3.72 -2.15 19.82
N ASN A 204 -3.73 -2.87 20.93
CA ASN A 204 -4.38 -2.46 22.16
C ASN A 204 -3.37 -2.52 23.30
N THR A 205 -3.07 -1.38 23.92
CA THR A 205 -2.13 -1.31 25.03
C THR A 205 -2.95 -1.10 26.32
N GLN A 206 -2.90 -2.07 27.21
CA GLN A 206 -3.51 -1.99 28.51
C GLN A 206 -2.44 -1.77 29.59
N ALA A 207 -2.62 -0.73 30.39
CA ALA A 207 -1.77 -0.50 31.56
C ALA A 207 -2.25 -1.39 32.70
N LEU A 208 -1.49 -2.43 33.03
CA LEU A 208 -1.71 -3.24 34.23
C LEU A 208 -0.99 -2.58 35.41
N LYS A 209 -1.77 -2.10 36.38
CA LYS A 209 -1.26 -1.59 37.66
C LYS A 209 -1.34 -2.71 38.69
N LEU A 210 -0.20 -3.28 39.04
CA LEU A 210 -0.02 -4.14 40.22
C LEU A 210 0.63 -3.30 41.31
N GLN A 211 0.18 -3.38 42.52
CA GLN A 211 0.41 -2.56 43.72
C GLN A 211 1.65 -1.63 43.75
N ASP A 212 2.80 -2.06 43.21
CA ASP A 212 4.04 -1.27 43.14
C ASP A 212 4.72 -1.34 41.76
N PHE A 213 4.04 -1.90 40.75
CA PHE A 213 4.61 -2.07 39.41
C PHE A 213 3.56 -1.77 38.33
N ALA A 214 3.87 -0.84 37.44
CA ALA A 214 3.06 -0.56 36.25
C ALA A 214 3.77 -1.19 35.04
N MET A 215 3.08 -2.08 34.33
CA MET A 215 3.57 -2.70 33.10
C MET A 215 2.55 -2.50 32.00
N ASP A 216 2.99 -1.99 30.86
CA ASP A 216 2.19 -1.91 29.67
C ASP A 216 2.24 -3.24 28.94
N VAL A 217 1.10 -3.93 28.86
CA VAL A 217 0.96 -5.16 28.08
C VAL A 217 0.32 -4.80 26.74
N THR A 218 1.05 -5.06 25.67
CA THR A 218 0.58 -4.82 24.33
C THR A 218 0.02 -6.10 23.74
N HIS A 219 -1.25 -6.06 23.31
CA HIS A 219 -1.92 -7.11 22.55
C HIS A 219 -2.45 -6.52 21.24
N TYR A 220 -2.72 -7.39 20.28
CA TYR A 220 -3.38 -7.02 19.04
C TYR A 220 -4.76 -7.64 19.01
N MET A 221 -5.80 -6.83 18.95
CA MET A 221 -7.19 -7.26 18.92
C MET A 221 -7.69 -7.35 17.48
N ILE A 222 -8.41 -8.41 17.14
CA ILE A 222 -9.00 -8.58 15.81
C ILE A 222 -9.93 -7.40 15.49
N SER A 223 -9.66 -6.73 14.38
CA SER A 223 -10.48 -5.64 13.84
C SER A 223 -11.40 -6.15 12.73
N GLY A 224 -10.96 -7.16 11.97
CA GLY A 224 -11.77 -7.76 10.93
C GLY A 224 -11.05 -8.84 10.13
N CYS A 225 -11.87 -9.60 9.35
CA CYS A 225 -11.39 -10.56 8.38
C CYS A 225 -12.04 -10.26 7.02
N TYR A 226 -11.22 -9.97 6.03
CA TYR A 226 -11.67 -9.42 4.75
C TYR A 226 -11.38 -10.38 3.61
N PRO A 227 -12.37 -10.69 2.76
CA PRO A 227 -12.14 -11.47 1.56
C PRO A 227 -11.34 -10.63 0.55
N VAL A 228 -10.35 -11.24 -0.08
CA VAL A 228 -9.63 -10.64 -1.22
C VAL A 228 -9.79 -11.52 -2.46
N GLY A 229 -9.57 -10.94 -3.63
CA GLY A 229 -9.72 -11.64 -4.90
C GLY A 229 -8.61 -12.68 -5.13
N ASP A 230 -8.83 -13.56 -6.09
CA ASP A 230 -7.86 -14.57 -6.53
C ASP A 230 -6.59 -13.95 -7.14
N ASP A 231 -6.68 -12.72 -7.63
CA ASP A 231 -5.58 -11.94 -8.15
C ASP A 231 -4.62 -11.38 -7.06
N TYR A 232 -4.97 -11.52 -5.77
CA TYR A 232 -4.14 -11.04 -4.65
C TYR A 232 -2.70 -11.56 -4.72
N PHE A 233 -2.52 -12.87 -4.96
CA PHE A 233 -1.19 -13.47 -5.05
C PHE A 233 -0.45 -13.08 -6.33
N GLU A 234 -1.20 -12.78 -7.39
CA GLU A 234 -0.62 -12.27 -8.62
C GLU A 234 0.00 -10.88 -8.43
N TRP A 235 -0.60 -10.05 -7.60
CA TRP A 235 -0.16 -8.69 -7.29
C TRP A 235 0.86 -8.63 -6.14
N SER A 236 0.96 -9.67 -5.31
CA SER A 236 1.88 -9.73 -4.18
C SER A 236 3.30 -10.07 -4.63
N ASP A 237 4.29 -9.47 -3.96
CA ASP A 237 5.66 -9.96 -4.09
C ASP A 237 5.75 -11.33 -3.38
N GLY A 238 6.46 -12.29 -3.98
CA GLY A 238 6.63 -13.63 -3.40
C GLY A 238 7.59 -13.68 -2.21
N ALA A 239 8.07 -12.53 -1.74
CA ALA A 239 9.02 -12.47 -0.65
C ALA A 239 8.32 -12.60 0.71
N THR A 240 8.75 -13.56 1.52
CA THR A 240 8.29 -13.71 2.91
C THR A 240 8.84 -12.58 3.77
N THR A 241 7.98 -12.00 4.61
CA THR A 241 8.47 -11.06 5.61
C THR A 241 9.25 -11.81 6.67
N GLN A 242 10.32 -11.20 7.17
CA GLN A 242 10.99 -11.69 8.39
C GLN A 242 10.29 -11.22 9.67
N LEU A 243 9.22 -10.44 9.53
CA LEU A 243 8.49 -9.90 10.67
C LEU A 243 7.49 -10.94 11.16
N LYS A 244 7.68 -11.35 12.39
CA LYS A 244 6.84 -12.32 13.08
C LYS A 244 6.04 -11.64 14.18
N VAL A 245 4.94 -12.26 14.53
CA VAL A 245 4.16 -11.98 15.74
C VAL A 245 3.86 -13.29 16.43
N ASN A 246 3.89 -13.31 17.75
CA ASN A 246 3.48 -14.48 18.49
C ASN A 246 1.95 -14.50 18.61
N THR A 247 1.35 -15.67 18.40
CA THR A 247 -0.12 -15.81 18.47
C THR A 247 -0.69 -15.54 19.86
N SER A 248 0.13 -15.63 20.92
CA SER A 248 -0.27 -15.23 22.28
C SER A 248 -0.54 -13.73 22.41
N GLU A 249 0.01 -12.92 21.50
CA GLU A 249 -0.26 -11.48 21.43
C GLU A 249 -1.51 -11.14 20.63
N LEU A 250 -2.10 -12.11 19.92
CA LEU A 250 -3.27 -11.92 19.06
C LEU A 250 -4.55 -12.32 19.80
N LEU A 251 -5.46 -11.38 19.98
CA LEU A 251 -6.73 -11.59 20.65
C LEU A 251 -7.90 -11.63 19.66
N GLY A 252 -8.66 -12.71 19.74
CA GLY A 252 -9.82 -12.96 18.89
C GLY A 252 -9.47 -13.74 17.62
N ILE A 253 -10.34 -14.68 17.27
CA ILE A 253 -10.26 -15.50 16.07
C ILE A 253 -11.53 -15.22 15.24
N PRO A 254 -11.39 -14.63 14.05
CA PRO A 254 -12.56 -14.36 13.21
C PRO A 254 -13.03 -15.61 12.49
N GLY A 255 -14.27 -15.61 12.01
CA GLY A 255 -14.77 -16.60 11.05
C GLY A 255 -14.20 -16.37 9.65
N CYS A 256 -14.20 -17.41 8.84
CA CYS A 256 -13.76 -17.32 7.44
C CYS A 256 -14.76 -16.51 6.60
N PRO A 257 -14.32 -15.45 5.89
CA PRO A 257 -15.22 -14.58 5.13
C PRO A 257 -15.73 -15.23 3.82
N HIS A 258 -15.14 -16.36 3.40
CA HIS A 258 -15.54 -17.04 2.18
C HIS A 258 -16.50 -18.21 2.41
N CYS A 259 -16.26 -19.05 3.42
CA CYS A 259 -17.07 -20.26 3.65
C CYS A 259 -17.85 -20.25 4.96
N GLY A 260 -17.61 -19.27 5.84
CA GLY A 260 -18.27 -19.16 7.13
C GLY A 260 -17.75 -20.11 8.22
N ASN A 261 -16.64 -20.84 8.00
CA ASN A 261 -16.02 -21.64 9.06
C ASN A 261 -15.75 -20.76 10.29
N ASN A 262 -15.97 -21.33 11.47
CA ASN A 262 -15.91 -20.57 12.74
C ASN A 262 -14.52 -20.01 13.07
N SER A 263 -13.45 -20.60 12.53
CA SER A 263 -12.08 -20.15 12.70
C SER A 263 -11.43 -19.86 11.35
N ALA A 264 -11.00 -18.62 11.13
CA ALA A 264 -10.14 -18.27 10.00
C ALA A 264 -8.66 -18.52 10.29
N PHE A 265 -8.31 -19.13 11.44
CA PHE A 265 -6.95 -19.26 11.90
C PHE A 265 -6.60 -20.71 12.28
N GLY A 266 -5.96 -21.41 11.39
CA GLY A 266 -5.22 -22.64 11.62
C GLY A 266 -3.93 -22.59 10.82
N MET A 267 -2.81 -23.01 11.39
CA MET A 267 -1.52 -22.98 10.72
C MET A 267 -1.06 -24.39 10.34
N CYS A 268 -0.72 -24.58 9.09
CA CYS A 268 -0.07 -25.77 8.58
C CYS A 268 1.43 -25.75 8.92
N SER A 269 2.06 -26.93 8.98
CA SER A 269 3.52 -27.05 9.12
C SER A 269 4.31 -26.35 8.01
N CYS A 270 3.70 -26.06 6.86
CA CYS A 270 4.31 -25.25 5.81
C CYS A 270 4.30 -23.74 6.12
N GLY A 271 3.71 -23.33 7.25
CA GLY A 271 3.58 -21.92 7.64
C GLY A 271 2.34 -21.21 7.05
N GLY A 272 1.57 -21.87 6.19
CA GLY A 272 0.36 -21.31 5.60
C GLY A 272 -0.81 -21.31 6.59
N ILE A 273 -1.52 -20.16 6.65
CA ILE A 273 -2.72 -20.00 7.48
C ILE A 273 -3.95 -20.38 6.65
N MET A 274 -4.90 -21.11 7.26
CA MET A 274 -6.15 -21.51 6.63
C MET A 274 -7.31 -21.51 7.63
N CYS A 275 -8.53 -21.49 7.12
CA CYS A 275 -9.72 -21.62 7.97
C CYS A 275 -9.97 -23.08 8.36
N LEU A 276 -10.60 -23.26 9.51
CA LEU A 276 -10.94 -24.57 10.08
C LEU A 276 -12.39 -24.57 10.58
N ASP A 277 -13.07 -25.70 10.44
CA ASP A 277 -14.41 -25.92 11.01
C ASP A 277 -14.37 -26.68 12.36
N GLY A 278 -13.18 -26.97 12.85
CA GLY A 278 -12.94 -27.68 14.09
C GLY A 278 -11.79 -28.69 13.99
N PRO A 279 -11.63 -29.55 15.03
CA PRO A 279 -10.63 -30.59 15.00
C PRO A 279 -10.91 -31.62 13.89
N GLY A 280 -9.88 -32.13 13.24
CA GLY A 280 -10.01 -33.11 12.17
C GLY A 280 -8.85 -33.07 11.19
N THR A 281 -8.93 -33.92 10.18
CA THR A 281 -7.96 -33.98 9.08
C THR A 281 -8.45 -33.14 7.92
N VAL A 282 -7.62 -32.21 7.47
CA VAL A 282 -7.92 -31.30 6.36
C VAL A 282 -6.76 -31.26 5.37
N VAL A 283 -7.04 -30.89 4.13
CA VAL A 283 -6.02 -30.66 3.10
C VAL A 283 -5.62 -29.19 3.14
N CYS A 284 -4.34 -28.92 3.31
CA CYS A 284 -3.81 -27.57 3.31
C CYS A 284 -3.98 -26.90 1.94
N PRO A 285 -4.61 -25.71 1.82
CA PRO A 285 -4.77 -25.04 0.53
C PRO A 285 -3.46 -24.50 -0.04
N TRP A 286 -2.38 -24.48 0.76
CA TRP A 286 -1.08 -23.96 0.35
C TRP A 286 -0.13 -25.03 -0.19
N CYS A 287 0.04 -26.12 0.56
CA CYS A 287 1.00 -27.18 0.22
C CYS A 287 0.35 -28.51 -0.18
N GLU A 288 -0.98 -28.57 -0.16
CA GLU A 288 -1.82 -29.75 -0.53
C GLU A 288 -1.59 -31.00 0.35
N GLN A 289 -0.82 -30.87 1.43
CA GLN A 289 -0.62 -31.96 2.38
C GLN A 289 -1.83 -32.11 3.31
N GLN A 290 -2.08 -33.35 3.72
CA GLN A 290 -3.05 -33.62 4.80
C GLN A 290 -2.46 -33.22 6.13
N VAL A 291 -3.22 -32.43 6.90
CA VAL A 291 -2.86 -31.95 8.23
C VAL A 291 -3.95 -32.32 9.20
N MET A 292 -3.57 -32.88 10.34
CA MET A 292 -4.49 -33.19 11.42
C MET A 292 -4.45 -32.05 12.45
N PHE A 293 -5.59 -31.44 12.70
CA PHE A 293 -5.78 -30.49 13.77
C PHE A 293 -6.47 -31.14 14.95
N SER A 294 -5.90 -30.99 16.14
CA SER A 294 -6.51 -31.38 17.40
C SER A 294 -6.99 -30.15 18.16
N ALA A 295 -7.97 -30.33 19.06
CA ALA A 295 -8.31 -29.27 20.00
C ALA A 295 -7.06 -28.98 20.86
N GLY A 296 -6.46 -27.81 20.64
CA GLY A 296 -5.22 -27.43 21.33
C GLY A 296 -5.46 -27.22 22.82
N SER A 297 -4.59 -27.75 23.64
CA SER A 297 -4.51 -27.52 25.09
C SER A 297 -3.28 -26.68 25.45
N GLY A 298 -2.71 -25.95 24.50
CA GLY A 298 -1.44 -25.23 24.70
C GLY A 298 -1.65 -23.75 25.03
N ASP A 299 -1.18 -23.35 26.21
CA ASP A 299 -1.04 -21.94 26.61
C ASP A 299 0.15 -21.24 25.91
N GLU A 300 0.98 -21.99 25.18
CA GLU A 300 2.15 -21.46 24.49
C GLU A 300 1.77 -21.04 23.06
N GLY A 301 1.85 -19.72 22.79
CA GLY A 301 1.70 -19.19 21.45
C GLY A 301 2.85 -19.65 20.54
N PHE A 302 2.66 -19.52 19.23
CA PHE A 302 3.66 -19.77 18.21
C PHE A 302 3.81 -18.58 17.27
N ASP A 303 4.97 -18.47 16.62
CA ASP A 303 5.26 -17.36 15.74
C ASP A 303 4.62 -17.53 14.36
N VAL A 304 3.93 -16.48 13.88
CA VAL A 304 3.38 -16.40 12.52
C VAL A 304 3.98 -15.22 11.77
N ASN A 305 4.14 -15.37 10.46
CA ASN A 305 4.63 -14.28 9.61
C ASN A 305 3.54 -13.24 9.38
N ARG A 306 3.89 -11.97 9.56
CA ARG A 306 3.00 -10.85 9.20
C ARG A 306 3.00 -10.68 7.67
N ALA A 307 1.87 -10.33 7.09
CA ALA A 307 1.84 -9.93 5.69
C ALA A 307 2.65 -8.63 5.50
N ARG A 308 3.18 -8.45 4.29
CA ARG A 308 3.76 -7.16 3.90
C ARG A 308 2.61 -6.23 3.51
N GLY A 309 2.58 -5.08 4.15
CA GLY A 309 1.73 -3.98 3.74
C GLY A 309 2.49 -3.02 2.86
#